data_3d883d9cdc10c7a76f9aaad1635bdfaf
#
_entry.id   3d883d9cdc10c7a76f9aaad1635bdfaf
#
_cell.length_a   1.000
_cell.length_b   1.000
_cell.length_c   1.000
_cell.angle_alpha   90.00
_cell.angle_beta   90.00
_cell.angle_gamma   90.00
#
_symmetry.space_group_name_H-M   'P 1'
#
loop_
_entity.id
_entity.type
_entity.pdbx_description
1 polymer ?
#
loop_
_entity_poly.entity_id
_entity_poly.type
_entity_poly.pdbx_seq_one_letter_code
_entity_poly.pdbx_strand_id
1 'polypeptide(L)'
;MEHQTMTSTSTFAEDVIAHELAHQWFGDMITCRTWQDLWLNEGFATYSESLYREAQYGTDYYRALIRYRLSDALAAQGSLFVIDTTSVSALFARSRVYSKGASVLHMLRHVMGDTLFFRALRAYAGDARFRYGTARTADFQEICETAYGKSLEFFFNQWIYGEKYPRYTLRW
;
A
#
# COMPACT_ATOMS: atom_id res chain seq x y z
N MET A 1 12.15 -11.20 -0.39
CA MET A 1 12.59 -11.04 1.04
C MET A 1 13.35 -9.74 1.12
N GLU A 2 12.80 -8.86 1.88
CA GLU A 2 13.36 -7.54 2.15
C GLU A 2 14.56 -7.66 3.10
N HIS A 3 15.69 -7.20 2.62
CA HIS A 3 16.89 -7.00 3.41
C HIS A 3 17.48 -5.65 3.06
N GLN A 4 17.73 -4.83 4.04
CA GLN A 4 18.35 -3.54 3.83
C GLN A 4 19.66 -3.68 3.02
N THR A 5 19.76 -2.95 1.93
CA THR A 5 20.89 -2.94 1.00
C THR A 5 21.15 -4.25 0.23
N MET A 6 20.35 -5.30 0.41
CA MET A 6 20.52 -6.58 -0.30
C MET A 6 19.18 -7.26 -0.53
N THR A 7 18.59 -7.06 -1.67
CA THR A 7 17.36 -7.75 -2.08
C THR A 7 17.62 -9.23 -2.35
N SER A 8 16.78 -10.11 -1.80
CA SER A 8 16.80 -11.56 -2.06
C SER A 8 15.52 -11.98 -2.74
N THR A 9 15.61 -12.63 -3.89
CA THR A 9 14.46 -13.10 -4.65
C THR A 9 14.66 -14.52 -5.15
N SER A 10 13.57 -15.29 -5.24
CA SER A 10 13.58 -16.65 -5.81
C SER A 10 13.31 -16.65 -7.32
N THR A 11 13.01 -15.50 -7.93
CA THR A 11 12.68 -15.37 -9.35
C THR A 11 13.18 -14.03 -9.89
N PHE A 12 13.44 -13.99 -11.18
CA PHE A 12 13.80 -12.76 -11.92
C PHE A 12 12.59 -12.12 -12.63
N ALA A 13 11.35 -12.42 -12.20
CA ALA A 13 10.18 -11.72 -12.70
C ALA A 13 10.25 -10.23 -12.30
N GLU A 14 10.04 -9.35 -13.27
CA GLU A 14 10.21 -7.90 -13.10
C GLU A 14 9.35 -7.34 -11.96
N ASP A 15 8.11 -7.81 -11.82
CA ASP A 15 7.21 -7.34 -10.76
C ASP A 15 7.77 -7.71 -9.38
N VAL A 16 8.32 -8.93 -9.23
CA VAL A 16 8.94 -9.36 -7.97
C VAL A 16 10.19 -8.55 -7.67
N ILE A 17 11.03 -8.30 -8.68
CA ILE A 17 12.22 -7.45 -8.51
C ILE A 17 11.82 -6.03 -8.09
N ALA A 18 10.79 -5.45 -8.73
CA ALA A 18 10.28 -4.12 -8.38
C ALA A 18 9.71 -4.08 -6.95
N HIS A 19 9.00 -5.14 -6.53
CA HIS A 19 8.47 -5.32 -5.18
C HIS A 19 9.59 -5.32 -4.14
N GLU A 20 10.52 -6.24 -4.28
CA GLU A 20 11.64 -6.40 -3.32
C GLU A 20 12.54 -5.14 -3.29
N LEU A 21 12.73 -4.47 -4.43
CA LEU A 21 13.48 -3.21 -4.48
C LEU A 21 12.73 -2.09 -3.75
N ALA A 22 11.40 -2.04 -3.85
CA ALA A 22 10.59 -1.03 -3.17
C ALA A 22 10.67 -1.16 -1.64
N HIS A 23 10.90 -2.36 -1.13
CA HIS A 23 11.12 -2.60 0.30
C HIS A 23 12.31 -1.83 0.86
N GLN A 24 13.31 -1.43 0.05
CA GLN A 24 14.43 -0.60 0.50
C GLN A 24 13.95 0.75 1.10
N TRP A 25 12.77 1.23 0.68
CA TRP A 25 12.10 2.41 1.24
C TRP A 25 10.97 2.04 2.20
N PHE A 26 10.06 1.13 1.76
CA PHE A 26 8.83 0.77 2.48
C PHE A 26 8.96 -0.65 3.05
N GLY A 27 9.50 -0.75 4.24
CA GLY A 27 9.84 -2.00 4.92
C GLY A 27 11.18 -1.90 5.65
N ASP A 28 12.22 -1.44 4.94
CA ASP A 28 13.57 -1.31 5.50
C ASP A 28 13.84 0.10 6.05
N MET A 29 13.81 1.12 5.18
CA MET A 29 14.07 2.49 5.62
C MET A 29 12.96 3.00 6.55
N ILE A 30 11.70 2.66 6.27
CA ILE A 30 10.56 2.93 7.16
C ILE A 30 9.84 1.61 7.37
N THR A 31 9.97 1.02 8.54
CA THR A 31 9.33 -0.25 8.89
C THR A 31 7.98 -0.02 9.54
N CYS A 32 7.00 -0.87 9.31
CA CYS A 32 5.75 -0.84 10.07
C CYS A 32 6.04 -1.03 11.57
N ARG A 33 5.47 -0.17 12.43
CA ARG A 33 5.74 -0.21 13.88
C ARG A 33 5.20 -1.47 14.54
N THR A 34 4.07 -1.97 14.04
CA THR A 34 3.42 -3.17 14.53
C THR A 34 2.99 -4.05 13.36
N TRP A 35 2.83 -5.34 13.59
CA TRP A 35 2.30 -6.27 12.58
C TRP A 35 0.90 -5.89 12.08
N GLN A 36 0.15 -5.10 12.86
CA GLN A 36 -1.14 -4.56 12.46
C GLN A 36 -1.01 -3.59 11.27
N ASP A 37 0.12 -2.90 11.17
CA ASP A 37 0.44 -1.92 10.13
C ASP A 37 1.20 -2.54 8.93
N LEU A 38 1.29 -3.87 8.82
CA LEU A 38 2.10 -4.58 7.81
C LEU A 38 1.83 -4.14 6.37
N TRP A 39 0.63 -3.64 6.09
CA TRP A 39 0.28 -3.11 4.77
C TRP A 39 1.13 -1.91 4.34
N LEU A 40 1.76 -1.18 5.30
CA LEU A 40 2.71 -0.11 5.00
C LEU A 40 3.98 -0.63 4.34
N ASN A 41 4.36 -1.87 4.61
CA ASN A 41 5.44 -2.55 3.91
C ASN A 41 4.91 -3.18 2.61
N GLU A 42 4.05 -4.17 2.72
CA GLU A 42 3.64 -5.04 1.63
C GLU A 42 2.72 -4.37 0.60
N GLY A 43 1.79 -3.54 1.07
CA GLY A 43 0.89 -2.79 0.19
C GLY A 43 1.63 -1.76 -0.65
N PHE A 44 2.62 -1.08 -0.08
CA PHE A 44 3.47 -0.12 -0.79
C PHE A 44 4.39 -0.81 -1.80
N ALA A 45 5.04 -1.92 -1.40
CA ALA A 45 5.87 -2.69 -2.32
C ALA A 45 5.04 -3.24 -3.50
N THR A 46 3.85 -3.79 -3.23
CA THR A 46 2.92 -4.27 -4.27
C THR A 46 2.41 -3.14 -5.17
N TYR A 47 2.15 -1.96 -4.62
CA TYR A 47 1.76 -0.81 -5.44
C TYR A 47 2.91 -0.31 -6.32
N SER A 48 4.14 -0.42 -5.83
CA SER A 48 5.34 -0.04 -6.58
C SER A 48 5.56 -0.92 -7.83
N GLU A 49 5.12 -2.18 -7.82
CA GLU A 49 5.07 -3.02 -9.02
C GLU A 49 4.23 -2.34 -10.13
N SER A 50 3.05 -1.81 -9.73
CA SER A 50 2.16 -1.12 -10.68
C SER A 50 2.76 0.19 -11.18
N LEU A 51 3.43 0.96 -10.31
CA LEU A 51 4.14 2.19 -10.70
C LEU A 51 5.32 1.90 -11.63
N TYR A 52 6.06 0.81 -11.38
CA TYR A 52 7.10 0.35 -12.28
C TYR A 52 6.55 0.03 -13.67
N ARG A 53 5.43 -0.72 -13.74
CA ARG A 53 4.76 -1.03 -15.00
C ARG A 53 4.27 0.23 -15.72
N GLU A 54 3.75 1.22 -14.98
CA GLU A 54 3.35 2.51 -15.56
C GLU A 54 4.54 3.24 -16.19
N ALA A 55 5.65 3.30 -15.48
CA ALA A 55 6.85 4.01 -15.93
C ALA A 55 7.54 3.31 -17.11
N GLN A 56 7.59 1.98 -17.11
CA GLN A 56 8.33 1.19 -18.09
C GLN A 56 7.50 0.92 -19.36
N TYR A 57 6.20 0.66 -19.22
CA TYR A 57 5.36 0.16 -20.30
C TYR A 57 4.11 1.02 -20.56
N GLY A 58 3.86 2.05 -19.72
CA GLY A 58 2.75 2.98 -19.88
C GLY A 58 1.48 2.58 -19.13
N THR A 59 0.50 3.47 -19.25
CA THR A 59 -0.73 3.45 -18.42
C THR A 59 -1.58 2.19 -18.60
N ASP A 60 -1.57 1.55 -19.76
CA ASP A 60 -2.40 0.36 -20.00
C ASP A 60 -1.87 -0.85 -19.21
N TYR A 61 -0.56 -1.00 -19.08
CA TYR A 61 0.05 -2.01 -18.23
C TYR A 61 -0.24 -1.75 -16.75
N TYR A 62 -0.15 -0.49 -16.30
CA TYR A 62 -0.58 -0.09 -14.97
C TYR A 62 -2.03 -0.50 -14.70
N ARG A 63 -2.95 -0.12 -15.59
CA ARG A 63 -4.38 -0.43 -15.45
C ARG A 63 -4.65 -1.92 -15.42
N ALA A 64 -3.96 -2.71 -16.23
CA ALA A 64 -4.10 -4.16 -16.23
C ALA A 64 -3.71 -4.76 -14.87
N LEU A 65 -2.57 -4.36 -14.31
CA LEU A 65 -2.09 -4.86 -13.02
C LEU A 65 -2.99 -4.40 -11.87
N ILE A 66 -3.43 -3.13 -11.87
CA ILE A 66 -4.37 -2.63 -10.86
C ILE A 66 -5.71 -3.36 -10.91
N ARG A 67 -6.26 -3.65 -12.10
CA ARG A 67 -7.50 -4.45 -12.22
C ARG A 67 -7.32 -5.84 -11.60
N TYR A 68 -6.18 -6.47 -11.82
CA TYR A 68 -5.86 -7.74 -11.19
C TYR A 68 -5.83 -7.61 -9.66
N ARG A 69 -5.14 -6.58 -9.12
CA ARG A 69 -5.07 -6.34 -7.67
C ARG A 69 -6.45 -6.05 -7.06
N LEU A 70 -7.27 -5.23 -7.71
CA LEU A 70 -8.65 -4.96 -7.29
C LEU A 70 -9.50 -6.23 -7.27
N SER A 71 -9.40 -7.07 -8.28
CA SER A 71 -10.12 -8.35 -8.34
C SER A 71 -9.72 -9.30 -7.22
N ASP A 72 -8.41 -9.44 -6.96
CA ASP A 72 -7.88 -10.27 -5.89
C ASP A 72 -8.26 -9.73 -4.49
N ALA A 73 -8.28 -8.40 -4.34
CA ALA A 73 -8.68 -7.73 -3.11
C ALA A 73 -10.15 -7.98 -2.69
N LEU A 74 -11.04 -8.33 -3.64
CA LEU A 74 -12.43 -8.70 -3.31
C LEU A 74 -12.53 -9.94 -2.43
N ALA A 75 -11.52 -10.83 -2.47
CA ALA A 75 -11.44 -12.02 -1.63
C ALA A 75 -10.90 -11.72 -0.21
N ALA A 76 -10.42 -10.50 0.05
CA ALA A 76 -9.83 -10.14 1.34
C ALA A 76 -10.85 -10.27 2.49
N GLN A 77 -10.43 -10.94 3.55
CA GLN A 77 -11.19 -11.04 4.79
C GLN A 77 -10.57 -10.14 5.84
N GLY A 78 -11.40 -9.45 6.61
CA GLY A 78 -10.97 -8.50 7.65
C GLY A 78 -10.51 -7.15 7.11
N SER A 79 -10.12 -6.30 8.04
CA SER A 79 -9.57 -4.97 7.77
C SER A 79 -8.14 -5.05 7.23
N LEU A 80 -7.70 -4.00 6.55
CA LEU A 80 -6.30 -3.89 6.11
C LEU A 80 -5.37 -3.71 7.30
N PHE A 81 -5.82 -2.97 8.33
CA PHE A 81 -5.20 -2.96 9.65
C PHE A 81 -5.47 -4.31 10.32
N VAL A 82 -4.44 -5.14 10.49
CA VAL A 82 -4.58 -6.54 10.89
C VAL A 82 -4.84 -6.66 12.38
N ILE A 83 -6.03 -7.11 12.77
CA ILE A 83 -6.42 -7.23 14.19
C ILE A 83 -5.76 -8.46 14.83
N ASP A 84 -5.88 -9.63 14.19
CA ASP A 84 -5.24 -10.86 14.67
C ASP A 84 -3.82 -11.00 14.10
N THR A 85 -2.83 -10.79 14.94
CA THR A 85 -1.40 -10.89 14.61
C THR A 85 -0.75 -12.20 15.07
N THR A 86 -1.54 -13.17 15.55
CA THR A 86 -1.03 -14.45 16.09
C THR A 86 -0.73 -15.47 14.99
N SER A 87 -1.33 -15.32 13.82
CA SER A 87 -1.17 -16.24 12.69
C SER A 87 -0.37 -15.60 11.56
N VAL A 88 0.78 -16.18 11.23
CA VAL A 88 1.62 -15.74 10.11
C VAL A 88 0.85 -15.80 8.78
N SER A 89 0.08 -16.85 8.53
CA SER A 89 -0.71 -16.97 7.31
C SER A 89 -1.82 -15.93 7.22
N ALA A 90 -2.38 -15.51 8.36
CA ALA A 90 -3.33 -14.42 8.41
C ALA A 90 -2.63 -13.07 8.19
N LEU A 91 -1.47 -12.83 8.81
CA LEU A 91 -0.69 -11.61 8.61
C LEU A 91 -0.36 -11.39 7.13
N PHE A 92 0.23 -12.38 6.48
CA PHE A 92 0.68 -12.32 5.09
C PHE A 92 -0.39 -12.80 4.08
N ALA A 93 -1.68 -12.64 4.40
CA ALA A 93 -2.76 -12.96 3.47
C ALA A 93 -2.67 -12.08 2.22
N ARG A 94 -2.38 -12.71 1.06
CA ARG A 94 -2.10 -12.05 -0.21
C ARG A 94 -3.19 -11.06 -0.64
N SER A 95 -4.45 -11.49 -0.61
CA SER A 95 -5.58 -10.65 -1.00
C SER A 95 -5.76 -9.43 -0.11
N ARG A 96 -5.28 -9.49 1.15
CA ARG A 96 -5.42 -8.43 2.14
C ARG A 96 -4.24 -7.46 2.10
N VAL A 97 -3.09 -7.81 2.69
CA VAL A 97 -2.01 -6.84 2.89
C VAL A 97 -1.33 -6.41 1.60
N TYR A 98 -1.27 -7.31 0.61
CA TYR A 98 -0.69 -7.03 -0.71
C TYR A 98 -1.73 -6.39 -1.65
N SER A 99 -2.70 -7.15 -2.13
CA SER A 99 -3.61 -6.70 -3.18
C SER A 99 -4.58 -5.61 -2.71
N LYS A 100 -5.22 -5.74 -1.54
CA LYS A 100 -6.05 -4.67 -0.98
C LYS A 100 -5.19 -3.46 -0.60
N GLY A 101 -3.98 -3.67 -0.05
CA GLY A 101 -3.04 -2.60 0.26
C GLY A 101 -2.70 -1.74 -0.96
N ALA A 102 -2.28 -2.38 -2.07
CA ALA A 102 -2.01 -1.70 -3.33
C ALA A 102 -3.25 -1.01 -3.91
N SER A 103 -4.43 -1.66 -3.80
CA SER A 103 -5.71 -1.09 -4.26
C SER A 103 -6.08 0.16 -3.48
N VAL A 104 -5.85 0.18 -2.17
CA VAL A 104 -6.12 1.35 -1.32
C VAL A 104 -5.19 2.52 -1.70
N LEU A 105 -3.91 2.27 -1.97
CA LEU A 105 -2.99 3.30 -2.44
C LEU A 105 -3.40 3.85 -3.82
N HIS A 106 -3.85 2.98 -4.73
CA HIS A 106 -4.42 3.42 -6.01
C HIS A 106 -5.65 4.33 -5.82
N MET A 107 -6.59 3.94 -4.96
CA MET A 107 -7.77 4.76 -4.66
C MET A 107 -7.39 6.09 -3.99
N LEU A 108 -6.41 6.07 -3.08
CA LEU A 108 -5.91 7.28 -2.43
C LEU A 108 -5.27 8.24 -3.45
N ARG A 109 -4.49 7.71 -4.41
CA ARG A 109 -3.97 8.48 -5.55
C ARG A 109 -5.10 9.14 -6.34
N HIS A 110 -6.20 8.42 -6.56
CA HIS A 110 -7.37 8.98 -7.25
C HIS A 110 -8.06 10.09 -6.46
N VAL A 111 -8.20 9.93 -5.15
CA VAL A 111 -8.81 10.94 -4.25
C VAL A 111 -7.96 12.21 -4.17
N MET A 112 -6.64 12.06 -4.02
CA MET A 112 -5.71 13.18 -3.85
C MET A 112 -5.30 13.83 -5.17
N GLY A 113 -5.37 13.09 -6.28
CA GLY A 113 -4.72 13.41 -7.55
C GLY A 113 -3.22 13.15 -7.53
N ASP A 114 -2.64 12.90 -8.70
CA ASP A 114 -1.23 12.46 -8.86
C ASP A 114 -0.24 13.38 -8.15
N THR A 115 -0.37 14.68 -8.34
CA THR A 115 0.60 15.66 -7.80
C THR A 115 0.68 15.61 -6.28
N LEU A 116 -0.47 15.59 -5.60
CA LEU A 116 -0.52 15.60 -4.13
C LEU A 116 -0.18 14.23 -3.56
N PHE A 117 -0.62 13.16 -4.21
CA PHE A 117 -0.29 11.80 -3.79
C PHE A 117 1.22 11.56 -3.82
N PHE A 118 1.89 11.84 -4.94
CA PHE A 118 3.34 11.65 -5.03
C PHE A 118 4.13 12.64 -4.16
N ARG A 119 3.56 13.82 -3.86
CA ARG A 119 4.11 14.71 -2.83
C ARG A 119 4.06 14.06 -1.45
N ALA A 120 2.93 13.46 -1.09
CA ALA A 120 2.77 12.74 0.19
C ALA A 120 3.73 11.56 0.30
N LEU A 121 3.89 10.75 -0.76
CA LEU A 121 4.85 9.63 -0.75
C LEU A 121 6.29 10.10 -0.53
N ARG A 122 6.69 11.18 -1.21
CA ARG A 122 8.04 11.77 -1.01
C ARG A 122 8.21 12.35 0.39
N ALA A 123 7.18 13.02 0.91
CA ALA A 123 7.20 13.55 2.26
C ALA A 123 7.33 12.42 3.30
N TYR A 124 6.57 11.33 3.11
CA TYR A 124 6.63 10.14 3.98
C TYR A 124 8.03 9.53 3.97
N ALA A 125 8.57 9.24 2.79
CA ALA A 125 9.91 8.66 2.64
C ALA A 125 11.05 9.57 3.16
N GLY A 126 10.83 10.89 3.16
CA GLY A 126 11.82 11.89 3.61
C GLY A 126 11.66 12.35 5.06
N ASP A 127 10.59 11.95 5.75
CA ASP A 127 10.30 12.46 7.10
C ASP A 127 11.28 11.93 8.14
N ALA A 128 11.99 12.83 8.79
CA ALA A 128 13.02 12.49 9.79
C ALA A 128 12.46 11.76 11.02
N ARG A 129 11.14 11.83 11.28
CA ARG A 129 10.48 11.07 12.36
C ARG A 129 10.44 9.58 12.10
N PHE A 130 10.41 9.16 10.83
CA PHE A 130 10.18 7.77 10.43
C PHE A 130 11.35 7.15 9.67
N ARG A 131 12.16 7.99 9.03
CA ARG A 131 13.32 7.53 8.25
C ARG A 131 14.33 6.83 9.15
N TYR A 132 14.70 5.61 8.76
CA TYR A 132 15.51 4.66 9.54
C TYR A 132 14.88 4.27 10.89
N GLY A 133 13.55 4.25 10.91
CA GLY A 133 12.75 3.93 12.08
C GLY A 133 11.45 3.25 11.70
N THR A 134 10.40 3.54 12.48
CA THR A 134 9.11 2.88 12.31
C THR A 134 7.97 3.88 12.17
N ALA A 135 6.92 3.51 11.42
CA ALA A 135 5.71 4.29 11.27
C ALA A 135 4.45 3.44 11.48
N ARG A 136 3.34 4.11 11.82
CA ARG A 136 1.99 3.55 11.91
C ARG A 136 1.12 4.08 10.77
N THR A 137 0.01 3.43 10.56
CA THR A 137 -1.03 3.90 9.63
C THR A 137 -1.42 5.37 9.89
N ALA A 138 -1.58 5.77 11.16
CA ALA A 138 -1.94 7.14 11.53
C ALA A 138 -0.85 8.16 11.13
N ASP A 139 0.42 7.78 11.18
CA ASP A 139 1.54 8.65 10.78
C ASP A 139 1.50 8.92 9.26
N PHE A 140 1.21 7.87 8.47
CA PHE A 140 1.04 8.02 7.02
C PHE A 140 -0.21 8.86 6.68
N GLN A 141 -1.32 8.67 7.41
CA GLN A 141 -2.52 9.47 7.27
C GLN A 141 -2.23 10.96 7.49
N GLU A 142 -1.55 11.32 8.58
CA GLU A 142 -1.15 12.70 8.89
C GLU A 142 -0.40 13.36 7.74
N ILE A 143 0.56 12.63 7.16
CA ILE A 143 1.35 13.13 6.01
C ILE A 143 0.46 13.34 4.78
N CYS A 144 -0.45 12.40 4.50
CA CYS A 144 -1.38 12.51 3.39
C CYS A 144 -2.33 13.71 3.57
N GLU A 145 -2.89 13.91 4.75
CA GLU A 145 -3.78 15.02 5.08
C GLU A 145 -3.04 16.37 4.97
N THR A 146 -1.79 16.43 5.45
CA THR A 146 -0.93 17.62 5.32
C THR A 146 -0.68 17.96 3.85
N ALA A 147 -0.36 16.95 3.02
CA ALA A 147 -0.13 17.16 1.59
C ALA A 147 -1.40 17.51 0.82
N TYR A 148 -2.53 16.92 1.21
CA TYR A 148 -3.85 17.09 0.57
C TYR A 148 -4.55 18.38 0.98
N GLY A 149 -4.27 18.87 2.21
CA GLY A 149 -4.92 20.06 2.79
C GLY A 149 -6.34 19.83 3.29
N LYS A 150 -6.76 18.58 3.42
CA LYS A 150 -8.11 18.17 3.91
C LYS A 150 -8.00 16.89 4.70
N SER A 151 -8.99 16.61 5.59
CA SER A 151 -9.09 15.34 6.29
C SER A 151 -9.35 14.20 5.30
N LEU A 152 -8.66 13.08 5.54
CA LEU A 152 -8.83 11.79 4.88
C LEU A 152 -9.36 10.74 5.87
N GLU A 153 -9.79 11.14 7.06
CA GLU A 153 -10.30 10.25 8.10
C GLU A 153 -11.39 9.30 7.58
N PHE A 154 -12.33 9.82 6.77
CA PHE A 154 -13.38 9.00 6.15
C PHE A 154 -12.78 7.88 5.28
N PHE A 155 -11.72 8.18 4.52
CA PHE A 155 -11.07 7.23 3.63
C PHE A 155 -10.33 6.14 4.41
N PHE A 156 -9.53 6.53 5.41
CA PHE A 156 -8.79 5.60 6.25
C PHE A 156 -9.72 4.71 7.08
N ASN A 157 -10.78 5.28 7.67
CA ASN A 157 -11.78 4.51 8.42
C ASN A 157 -12.49 3.49 7.54
N GLN A 158 -12.84 3.85 6.31
CA GLN A 158 -13.55 2.97 5.40
C GLN A 158 -12.67 1.87 4.82
N TRP A 159 -11.46 2.19 4.38
CA TRP A 159 -10.66 1.30 3.55
C TRP A 159 -9.54 0.57 4.28
N ILE A 160 -9.07 1.12 5.39
CA ILE A 160 -7.96 0.54 6.16
C ILE A 160 -8.47 -0.12 7.44
N TYR A 161 -9.28 0.60 8.23
CA TYR A 161 -9.84 0.08 9.47
C TYR A 161 -11.15 -0.67 9.26
N GLY A 162 -11.90 -0.35 8.19
CA GLY A 162 -13.12 -1.06 7.81
C GLY A 162 -12.85 -2.35 7.04
N GLU A 163 -13.86 -3.22 7.07
CA GLU A 163 -13.85 -4.49 6.34
C GLU A 163 -14.66 -4.42 5.05
N LYS A 164 -14.37 -5.34 4.12
CA LYS A 164 -15.09 -5.52 2.86
C LYS A 164 -15.04 -4.28 1.96
N TYR A 165 -16.10 -4.06 1.21
CA TYR A 165 -16.27 -2.97 0.25
C TYR A 165 -17.75 -2.54 0.19
N PRO A 166 -18.07 -1.27 -0.19
CA PRO A 166 -19.43 -0.79 -0.32
C PRO A 166 -20.20 -1.57 -1.39
N ARG A 167 -21.48 -1.84 -1.10
CA ARG A 167 -22.44 -2.38 -2.08
C ARG A 167 -23.51 -1.33 -2.33
N TYR A 168 -23.68 -0.96 -3.58
CA TYR A 168 -24.65 0.06 -3.98
C TYR A 168 -25.86 -0.58 -4.66
N THR A 169 -27.05 -0.12 -4.32
CA THR A 169 -28.28 -0.43 -5.07
C THR A 169 -28.72 0.86 -5.75
N LEU A 170 -28.74 0.87 -7.06
CA LEU A 170 -29.27 1.99 -7.84
C LEU A 170 -30.73 1.71 -8.18
N ARG A 171 -31.58 2.71 -7.95
CA ARG A 171 -32.97 2.72 -8.41
C ARG A 171 -33.15 3.93 -9.32
N TRP A 172 -33.68 3.74 -10.51
CA TRP A 172 -33.98 4.76 -11.50
C TRP A 172 -35.44 4.75 -11.90
#